data_a56be8c258ac74d93f1ce5d936f33b1a
#
_entry.id   a56be8c258ac74d93f1ce5d936f33b1a
#
_cell.length_a   1.000
_cell.length_b   1.000
_cell.length_c   1.000
_cell.angle_alpha   90.00
_cell.angle_beta   90.00
_cell.angle_gamma   90.00
#
_symmetry.space_group_name_H-M   'P 1'
#
loop_
_entity.id
_entity.type
_entity.pdbx_description
1 polymer ?
#
loop_
_entity_poly.entity_id
_entity_poly.type
_entity_poly.pdbx_seq_one_letter_code
_entity_poly.pdbx_strand_id
1 'polypeptide(L)'
;MGGIADRAPADEPPLARLFVIAYRQLIDGLHDRLHAQGWTDIRPAFGFVLLAARDQPTSVTELAELMGMTKQAASKLVDAMVSGGYVQRGTDSHDGRQRPVTLTGRGEDLLSAVEEVYAELEEGWAKMIGPSHLDRMRRDLLHILCDPGTGQLPPVRPTW
;
A
#
# COMPACT_ATOMS: atom_id res chain seq x y z
N MET A 1 25.11 -19.28 -17.52
CA MET A 1 24.71 -18.31 -16.48
C MET A 1 25.54 -17.05 -16.68
N GLY A 2 25.06 -16.15 -17.55
CA GLY A 2 25.67 -14.83 -17.78
C GLY A 2 25.28 -13.89 -16.66
N GLY A 3 26.25 -13.50 -15.83
CA GLY A 3 26.04 -12.61 -14.71
C GLY A 3 25.69 -11.19 -15.17
N ILE A 4 24.82 -10.54 -14.39
CA ILE A 4 24.42 -9.13 -14.48
C ILE A 4 25.63 -8.15 -14.44
N ALA A 5 26.86 -8.66 -14.19
CA ALA A 5 28.04 -7.87 -13.88
C ALA A 5 28.82 -7.31 -15.09
N ASP A 6 28.39 -7.57 -16.33
CA ASP A 6 29.15 -7.14 -17.54
C ASP A 6 28.29 -6.37 -18.58
N ARG A 7 27.32 -5.57 -18.11
CA ARG A 7 26.57 -4.64 -18.96
C ARG A 7 27.22 -3.26 -18.92
N ALA A 8 27.51 -2.72 -20.10
CA ALA A 8 27.97 -1.32 -20.20
C ALA A 8 26.91 -0.37 -19.59
N PRO A 9 27.31 0.74 -18.92
CA PRO A 9 26.39 1.67 -18.23
C PRO A 9 25.25 2.23 -19.10
N ALA A 10 25.45 2.23 -20.44
CA ALA A 10 24.44 2.67 -21.41
C ALA A 10 23.29 1.66 -21.63
N ASP A 11 23.43 0.42 -21.16
CA ASP A 11 22.49 -0.69 -21.37
C ASP A 11 21.66 -1.02 -20.11
N GLU A 12 21.92 -0.32 -18.99
CA GLU A 12 21.17 -0.53 -17.75
C GLU A 12 19.83 0.20 -17.78
N PRO A 13 18.71 -0.48 -17.44
CA PRO A 13 17.42 0.18 -17.37
C PRO A 13 17.42 1.22 -16.25
N PRO A 14 16.84 2.41 -16.47
CA PRO A 14 16.77 3.44 -15.44
C PRO A 14 16.01 2.95 -14.21
N LEU A 15 16.41 3.41 -13.02
CA LEU A 15 15.78 3.04 -11.75
C LEU A 15 14.26 3.21 -11.75
N ALA A 16 13.74 4.27 -12.39
CA ALA A 16 12.29 4.48 -12.53
C ALA A 16 11.59 3.28 -13.18
N ARG A 17 12.18 2.68 -14.22
CA ARG A 17 11.64 1.48 -14.88
C ARG A 17 11.73 0.27 -13.96
N LEU A 18 12.83 0.09 -13.24
CA LEU A 18 13.00 -1.01 -12.30
C LEU A 18 11.99 -0.92 -11.15
N PHE A 19 11.76 0.27 -10.60
CA PHE A 19 10.76 0.49 -9.55
C PHE A 19 9.34 0.15 -10.02
N VAL A 20 8.96 0.55 -11.24
CA VAL A 20 7.64 0.20 -11.78
C VAL A 20 7.48 -1.30 -11.93
N ILE A 21 8.51 -2.01 -12.43
CA ILE A 21 8.48 -3.46 -12.59
C ILE A 21 8.42 -4.15 -11.21
N ALA A 22 9.26 -3.73 -10.27
CA ALA A 22 9.31 -4.28 -8.91
C ALA A 22 7.97 -4.06 -8.19
N TYR A 23 7.41 -2.86 -8.28
CA TYR A 23 6.10 -2.53 -7.71
C TYR A 23 5.01 -3.44 -8.29
N ARG A 24 4.95 -3.61 -9.62
CA ARG A 24 3.97 -4.51 -10.25
C ARG A 24 4.11 -5.95 -9.76
N GLN A 25 5.32 -6.47 -9.68
CA GLN A 25 5.54 -7.83 -9.17
C GLN A 25 5.02 -8.01 -7.74
N LEU A 26 5.24 -7.01 -6.87
CA LEU A 26 4.72 -7.06 -5.50
C LEU A 26 3.19 -6.97 -5.47
N ILE A 27 2.59 -6.07 -6.23
CA ILE A 27 1.13 -5.91 -6.24
C ILE A 27 0.43 -7.11 -6.88
N ASP A 28 0.92 -7.61 -8.00
CA ASP A 28 0.35 -8.80 -8.66
C ASP A 28 0.50 -10.02 -7.75
N GLY A 29 1.68 -10.22 -7.15
CA GLY A 29 1.93 -11.28 -6.19
C GLY A 29 1.09 -11.19 -4.92
N LEU A 30 0.80 -9.97 -4.44
CA LEU A 30 -0.13 -9.72 -3.33
C LEU A 30 -1.54 -10.17 -3.70
N HIS A 31 -2.07 -9.70 -4.83
CA HIS A 31 -3.43 -10.01 -5.25
C HIS A 31 -3.63 -11.51 -5.52
N ASP A 32 -2.68 -12.17 -6.16
CA ASP A 32 -2.73 -13.61 -6.42
C ASP A 32 -2.85 -14.42 -5.11
N ARG A 33 -2.04 -14.07 -4.10
CA ARG A 33 -2.05 -14.77 -2.81
C ARG A 33 -3.30 -14.46 -2.00
N LEU A 34 -3.73 -13.21 -1.95
CA LEU A 34 -4.97 -12.84 -1.27
C LEU A 34 -6.18 -13.50 -1.92
N HIS A 35 -6.21 -13.57 -3.25
CA HIS A 35 -7.26 -14.30 -3.98
C HIS A 35 -7.27 -15.79 -3.63
N ALA A 36 -6.09 -16.42 -3.57
CA ALA A 36 -5.97 -17.83 -3.15
C ALA A 36 -6.42 -18.06 -1.70
N GLN A 37 -6.34 -17.05 -0.83
CA GLN A 37 -6.86 -17.07 0.54
C GLN A 37 -8.37 -16.78 0.63
N GLY A 38 -9.03 -16.51 -0.52
CA GLY A 38 -10.47 -16.23 -0.56
C GLY A 38 -10.87 -14.76 -0.54
N TRP A 39 -9.90 -13.83 -0.61
CA TRP A 39 -10.15 -12.39 -0.72
C TRP A 39 -10.37 -12.01 -2.20
N THR A 40 -11.60 -12.18 -2.70
CA THR A 40 -11.89 -12.08 -4.15
C THR A 40 -12.27 -10.68 -4.63
N ASP A 41 -12.84 -9.82 -3.75
CA ASP A 41 -13.40 -8.51 -4.13
C ASP A 41 -12.54 -7.34 -3.66
N ILE A 42 -11.24 -7.54 -3.52
CA ILE A 42 -10.31 -6.50 -3.10
C ILE A 42 -9.74 -5.74 -4.28
N ARG A 43 -9.48 -4.45 -4.06
CA ARG A 43 -8.83 -3.56 -5.02
C ARG A 43 -7.53 -3.02 -4.42
N PRO A 44 -6.51 -2.70 -5.23
CA PRO A 44 -5.25 -2.12 -4.73
C PRO A 44 -5.46 -0.91 -3.82
N ALA A 45 -6.45 -0.07 -4.13
CA ALA A 45 -6.82 1.10 -3.34
C ALA A 45 -7.26 0.79 -1.90
N PHE A 46 -7.76 -0.42 -1.64
CA PHE A 46 -8.24 -0.80 -0.29
C PHE A 46 -7.11 -0.77 0.73
N GLY A 47 -5.91 -1.20 0.34
CA GLY A 47 -4.74 -1.21 1.22
C GLY A 47 -4.43 0.17 1.82
N PHE A 48 -4.58 1.24 1.05
CA PHE A 48 -4.34 2.60 1.55
C PHE A 48 -5.38 3.04 2.57
N VAL A 49 -6.66 2.70 2.36
CA VAL A 49 -7.74 3.00 3.32
C VAL A 49 -7.55 2.19 4.61
N LEU A 50 -7.21 0.90 4.49
CA LEU A 50 -6.94 0.04 5.65
C LEU A 50 -5.80 0.60 6.50
N LEU A 51 -4.69 0.98 5.87
CA LEU A 51 -3.54 1.58 6.55
C LEU A 51 -3.90 2.92 7.23
N ALA A 52 -4.65 3.80 6.54
CA ALA A 52 -5.04 5.09 7.08
C ALA A 52 -6.01 4.97 8.27
N ALA A 53 -6.86 3.95 8.27
CA ALA A 53 -7.85 3.71 9.33
C ALA A 53 -7.37 2.73 10.41
N ARG A 54 -6.11 2.27 10.35
CA ARG A 54 -5.53 1.29 11.28
C ARG A 54 -5.56 1.75 12.73
N ASP A 55 -4.95 2.90 12.98
CA ASP A 55 -4.65 3.34 14.34
C ASP A 55 -5.68 4.33 14.89
N GLN A 56 -6.41 4.98 14.00
CA GLN A 56 -7.42 5.98 14.36
C GLN A 56 -8.48 6.15 13.27
N PRO A 57 -9.69 6.56 13.66
CA PRO A 57 -10.73 6.92 12.70
C PRO A 57 -10.23 7.98 11.72
N THR A 58 -10.50 7.80 10.43
CA THR A 58 -10.15 8.76 9.38
C THR A 58 -11.40 9.26 8.66
N SER A 59 -11.33 10.41 8.03
CA SER A 59 -12.43 10.97 7.25
C SER A 59 -12.25 10.73 5.75
N VAL A 60 -13.37 10.77 4.99
CA VAL A 60 -13.31 10.68 3.52
C VAL A 60 -12.48 11.82 2.92
N THR A 61 -12.43 12.99 3.57
CA THR A 61 -11.62 14.12 3.11
C THR A 61 -10.13 13.85 3.29
N GLU A 62 -9.73 13.36 4.47
CA GLU A 62 -8.34 12.96 4.73
C GLU A 62 -7.89 11.85 3.79
N LEU A 63 -8.75 10.85 3.53
CA LEU A 63 -8.48 9.80 2.56
C LEU A 63 -8.29 10.37 1.14
N ALA A 64 -9.13 11.32 0.72
CA ALA A 64 -9.01 11.97 -0.58
C ALA A 64 -7.68 12.72 -0.72
N GLU A 65 -7.27 13.45 0.31
CA GLU A 65 -6.00 14.16 0.37
C GLU A 65 -4.81 13.19 0.34
N LEU A 66 -4.82 12.17 1.21
CA LEU A 66 -3.78 11.16 1.28
C LEU A 66 -3.58 10.42 -0.05
N MET A 67 -4.67 10.11 -0.74
CA MET A 67 -4.63 9.37 -2.00
C MET A 67 -4.56 10.27 -3.24
N GLY A 68 -4.58 11.60 -3.06
CA GLY A 68 -4.53 12.56 -4.16
C GLY A 68 -5.69 12.44 -5.14
N MET A 69 -6.88 12.07 -4.66
CA MET A 69 -8.09 11.90 -5.46
C MET A 69 -9.19 12.89 -5.03
N THR A 70 -10.27 12.96 -5.82
CA THR A 70 -11.43 13.77 -5.44
C THR A 70 -12.18 13.16 -4.25
N LYS A 71 -12.82 13.99 -3.43
CA LYS A 71 -13.66 13.53 -2.32
C LYS A 71 -14.76 12.57 -2.80
N GLN A 72 -15.32 12.79 -3.98
CA GLN A 72 -16.31 11.91 -4.57
C GLN A 72 -15.73 10.53 -4.89
N ALA A 73 -14.51 10.45 -5.44
CA ALA A 73 -13.83 9.18 -5.71
C ALA A 73 -13.51 8.44 -4.40
N ALA A 74 -12.99 9.14 -3.39
CA ALA A 74 -12.75 8.58 -2.07
C ALA A 74 -14.03 8.08 -1.41
N SER A 75 -15.15 8.82 -1.53
CA SER A 75 -16.44 8.36 -1.01
C SER A 75 -16.90 7.06 -1.67
N LYS A 76 -16.80 6.96 -3.00
CA LYS A 76 -17.17 5.72 -3.73
C LYS A 76 -16.27 4.54 -3.32
N LEU A 77 -14.99 4.79 -3.07
CA LEU A 77 -14.07 3.77 -2.59
C LEU A 77 -14.49 3.27 -1.20
N VAL A 78 -14.75 4.19 -0.28
CA VAL A 78 -15.24 3.86 1.08
C VAL A 78 -16.58 3.13 1.02
N ASP A 79 -17.53 3.54 0.15
CA ASP A 79 -18.82 2.86 -0.03
C ASP A 79 -18.63 1.42 -0.51
N ALA A 80 -17.70 1.17 -1.42
CA ALA A 80 -17.37 -0.19 -1.85
C ALA A 80 -16.78 -1.02 -0.70
N MET A 81 -15.94 -0.43 0.15
CA MET A 81 -15.37 -1.11 1.31
C MET A 81 -16.40 -1.36 2.42
N VAL A 82 -17.36 -0.45 2.61
CA VAL A 82 -18.50 -0.67 3.52
C VAL A 82 -19.35 -1.83 3.01
N SER A 83 -19.66 -1.86 1.71
CA SER A 83 -20.43 -2.95 1.08
C SER A 83 -19.73 -4.29 1.20
N GLY A 84 -18.39 -4.32 1.14
CA GLY A 84 -17.56 -5.52 1.37
C GLY A 84 -17.38 -5.88 2.85
N GLY A 85 -17.87 -5.03 3.77
CA GLY A 85 -17.75 -5.24 5.20
C GLY A 85 -16.36 -5.01 5.78
N TYR A 86 -15.48 -4.29 5.08
CA TYR A 86 -14.09 -4.02 5.52
C TYR A 86 -13.99 -2.80 6.42
N VAL A 87 -14.82 -1.79 6.18
CA VAL A 87 -14.90 -0.59 6.99
C VAL A 87 -16.34 -0.26 7.34
N GLN A 88 -16.50 0.58 8.34
CA GLN A 88 -17.79 1.13 8.74
C GLN A 88 -17.68 2.65 8.87
N ARG A 89 -18.81 3.32 8.64
CA ARG A 89 -18.96 4.76 8.92
C ARG A 89 -19.53 4.93 10.32
N GLY A 90 -18.87 5.72 11.15
CA GLY A 90 -19.39 6.09 12.46
C GLY A 90 -20.64 6.96 12.35
N THR A 91 -21.32 7.12 13.47
CA THR A 91 -22.42 8.07 13.63
C THR A 91 -21.88 9.49 13.60
N ASP A 92 -22.69 10.46 13.12
CA ASP A 92 -22.31 11.87 13.08
C ASP A 92 -21.81 12.31 14.47
N SER A 93 -20.59 12.83 14.52
CA SER A 93 -20.14 13.57 15.68
C SER A 93 -21.04 14.80 15.84
N HIS A 94 -21.31 15.23 17.07
CA HIS A 94 -22.16 16.38 17.43
C HIS A 94 -21.83 17.69 16.68
N ASP A 95 -20.77 17.71 15.89
CA ASP A 95 -20.21 18.89 15.21
C ASP A 95 -20.45 18.89 13.68
N GLY A 96 -21.34 18.06 13.16
CA GLY A 96 -21.74 18.07 11.73
C GLY A 96 -20.62 17.79 10.73
N ARG A 97 -19.42 17.41 11.18
CA ARG A 97 -18.22 17.22 10.37
C ARG A 97 -17.88 15.74 10.27
N GLN A 98 -18.22 15.18 9.14
CA GLN A 98 -17.66 13.95 8.56
C GLN A 98 -17.73 12.69 9.45
N ARG A 99 -18.59 11.77 9.04
CA ARG A 99 -18.65 10.41 9.63
C ARG A 99 -17.30 9.75 9.56
N PRO A 100 -16.70 9.39 10.70
CA PRO A 100 -15.39 8.73 10.69
C PRO A 100 -15.49 7.35 10.05
N VAL A 101 -14.47 6.97 9.31
CA VAL A 101 -14.28 5.64 8.73
C VAL A 101 -13.37 4.86 9.67
N THR A 102 -13.80 3.69 10.10
CA THR A 102 -13.04 2.78 10.96
C THR A 102 -13.02 1.38 10.37
N LEU A 103 -12.03 0.59 10.73
CA LEU A 103 -11.99 -0.81 10.33
C LEU A 103 -13.09 -1.60 11.04
N THR A 104 -13.55 -2.65 10.38
CA THR A 104 -14.30 -3.74 10.99
C THR A 104 -13.34 -4.88 11.32
N GLY A 105 -13.78 -5.90 12.07
CA GLY A 105 -12.96 -7.12 12.27
C GLY A 105 -12.50 -7.74 10.95
N ARG A 106 -13.40 -7.78 9.92
CA ARG A 106 -13.03 -8.22 8.57
C ARG A 106 -11.98 -7.34 7.91
N GLY A 107 -12.01 -6.02 8.17
CA GLY A 107 -11.00 -5.09 7.69
C GLY A 107 -9.65 -5.29 8.35
N GLU A 108 -9.64 -5.56 9.65
CA GLU A 108 -8.44 -5.91 10.41
C GLU A 108 -7.83 -7.25 9.94
N ASP A 109 -8.66 -8.26 9.70
CA ASP A 109 -8.24 -9.55 9.14
C ASP A 109 -7.61 -9.38 7.75
N LEU A 110 -8.23 -8.57 6.87
CA LEU A 110 -7.66 -8.28 5.55
C LEU A 110 -6.33 -7.54 5.66
N LEU A 111 -6.22 -6.55 6.56
CA LEU A 111 -4.98 -5.81 6.77
C LEU A 111 -3.85 -6.75 7.23
N SER A 112 -4.14 -7.64 8.18
CA SER A 112 -3.19 -8.67 8.64
C SER A 112 -2.75 -9.59 7.51
N ALA A 113 -3.69 -10.07 6.69
CA ALA A 113 -3.38 -10.90 5.53
C ALA A 113 -2.49 -10.16 4.50
N VAL A 114 -2.74 -8.88 4.26
CA VAL A 114 -1.91 -8.03 3.38
C VAL A 114 -0.48 -7.94 3.91
N GLU A 115 -0.31 -7.70 5.21
CA GLU A 115 1.01 -7.58 5.84
C GLU A 115 1.79 -8.91 5.80
N GLU A 116 1.13 -10.02 6.07
CA GLU A 116 1.72 -11.36 5.98
C GLU A 116 2.19 -11.67 4.56
N VAL A 117 1.35 -11.39 3.56
CA VAL A 117 1.72 -11.62 2.15
C VAL A 117 2.89 -10.73 1.73
N TYR A 118 2.94 -9.47 2.14
CA TYR A 118 4.11 -8.63 1.84
C TYR A 118 5.38 -9.17 2.50
N ALA A 119 5.29 -9.64 3.74
CA ALA A 119 6.45 -10.26 4.41
C ALA A 119 6.95 -11.51 3.66
N GLU A 120 6.06 -12.37 3.14
CA GLU A 120 6.43 -13.52 2.32
C GLU A 120 7.09 -13.11 0.99
N LEU A 121 6.57 -12.08 0.31
CA LEU A 121 7.12 -11.58 -0.94
C LEU A 121 8.52 -11.00 -0.74
N GLU A 122 8.70 -10.23 0.32
CA GLU A 122 9.99 -9.66 0.71
C GLU A 122 10.99 -10.75 1.13
N GLU A 123 10.54 -11.79 1.83
CA GLU A 123 11.37 -12.96 2.14
C GLU A 123 11.87 -13.65 0.86
N GLY A 124 11.01 -13.73 -0.16
CA GLY A 124 11.40 -14.22 -1.48
C GLY A 124 12.55 -13.40 -2.09
N TRP A 125 12.50 -12.09 -1.99
CA TRP A 125 13.59 -11.21 -2.43
C TRP A 125 14.83 -11.37 -1.55
N ALA A 126 14.66 -11.47 -0.23
CA ALA A 126 15.77 -11.68 0.69
C ALA A 126 16.54 -12.99 0.39
N LYS A 127 15.85 -14.04 -0.05
CA LYS A 127 16.49 -15.30 -0.50
C LYS A 127 17.33 -15.12 -1.76
N MET A 128 16.97 -14.17 -2.64
CA MET A 128 17.70 -13.91 -3.89
C MET A 128 18.90 -12.98 -3.71
N ILE A 129 18.75 -11.91 -2.93
CA ILE A 129 19.77 -10.87 -2.79
C ILE A 129 20.48 -10.86 -1.43
N GLY A 130 19.98 -11.61 -0.48
CA GLY A 130 20.42 -11.62 0.91
C GLY A 130 19.64 -10.63 1.79
N PRO A 131 19.32 -11.00 3.05
CA PRO A 131 18.51 -10.17 3.95
C PRO A 131 19.18 -8.82 4.25
N SER A 132 20.50 -8.78 4.42
CA SER A 132 21.24 -7.53 4.70
C SER A 132 21.15 -6.53 3.53
N HIS A 133 21.10 -7.00 2.29
CA HIS A 133 20.95 -6.14 1.12
C HIS A 133 19.53 -5.61 1.01
N LEU A 134 18.52 -6.43 1.29
CA LEU A 134 17.12 -5.99 1.32
C LEU A 134 16.92 -4.91 2.39
N ASP A 135 17.45 -5.12 3.60
CA ASP A 135 17.37 -4.14 4.68
C ASP A 135 18.09 -2.82 4.35
N ARG A 136 19.23 -2.93 3.68
CA ARG A 136 19.97 -1.74 3.19
C ARG A 136 19.14 -0.99 2.15
N MET A 137 18.60 -1.68 1.17
CA MET A 137 17.73 -1.08 0.14
C MET A 137 16.54 -0.35 0.77
N ARG A 138 15.88 -0.96 1.77
CA ARG A 138 14.78 -0.32 2.51
C ARG A 138 15.23 0.97 3.19
N ARG A 139 16.37 0.96 3.91
CA ARG A 139 16.92 2.15 4.57
C ARG A 139 17.29 3.25 3.58
N ASP A 140 17.92 2.88 2.47
CA ASP A 140 18.33 3.82 1.44
C ASP A 140 17.10 4.48 0.78
N LEU A 141 16.04 3.71 0.49
CA LEU A 141 14.78 4.24 -0.02
C LEU A 141 14.09 5.16 0.99
N LEU A 142 14.04 4.79 2.26
CA LEU A 142 13.48 5.65 3.30
C LEU A 142 14.26 6.97 3.39
N HIS A 143 15.59 6.91 3.32
CA HIS A 143 16.44 8.11 3.34
C HIS A 143 16.21 9.04 2.14
N ILE A 144 15.95 8.46 0.96
CA ILE A 144 15.69 9.24 -0.27
C ILE A 144 14.27 9.84 -0.26
N LEU A 145 13.29 9.11 0.28
CA LEU A 145 11.87 9.41 0.14
C LEU A 145 11.29 10.21 1.31
N CYS A 146 11.83 10.07 2.52
CA CYS A 146 11.34 10.81 3.67
C CYS A 146 11.67 12.30 3.56
N ASP A 147 10.72 13.14 3.94
CA ASP A 147 10.94 14.58 4.06
C ASP A 147 12.00 14.86 5.15
N PRO A 148 13.06 15.62 4.86
CA PRO A 148 14.14 15.86 5.81
C PRO A 148 13.70 16.60 7.09
N GLY A 149 12.63 17.39 7.01
CA GLY A 149 12.14 18.20 8.12
C GLY A 149 11.21 17.45 9.06
N THR A 150 10.40 16.52 8.52
CA THR A 150 9.38 15.78 9.28
C THR A 150 9.72 14.31 9.50
N GLY A 151 10.64 13.75 8.72
CA GLY A 151 10.95 12.32 8.70
C GLY A 151 9.80 11.44 8.17
N GLN A 152 8.76 12.04 7.61
CA GLN A 152 7.60 11.32 7.12
C GLN A 152 7.72 11.01 5.62
N LEU A 153 7.13 9.88 5.22
CA LEU A 153 6.96 9.55 3.82
C LEU A 153 5.90 10.46 3.19
N PRO A 154 6.10 10.89 1.93
CA PRO A 154 5.09 11.65 1.22
C PRO A 154 3.82 10.81 0.99
N PRO A 155 2.66 11.45 0.81
CA PRO A 155 1.43 10.76 0.45
C PRO A 155 1.62 9.94 -0.83
N VAL A 156 1.17 8.70 -0.81
CA VAL A 156 1.22 7.83 -2.00
C VAL A 156 -0.05 8.02 -2.81
N ARG A 157 0.11 8.51 -4.04
CA ARG A 157 -0.99 8.55 -5.00
C ARG A 157 -1.06 7.22 -5.73
N PRO A 158 -2.19 6.50 -5.64
CA PRO A 158 -2.38 5.30 -6.41
C PRO A 158 -2.27 5.60 -7.92
N THR A 159 -1.44 4.83 -8.63
CA THR A 159 -1.20 4.96 -10.10
C THR A 159 -1.90 3.83 -10.86
N TRP A 160 -3.22 3.81 -10.86
CA TRP A 160 -4.04 2.91 -11.70
C TRP A 160 -5.01 3.66 -12.58
#